data_4f0bfd182995d7f96dd0854db86fecf1
#
_entry.id   4f0bfd182995d7f96dd0854db86fecf1
#
_cell.length_a   1.000
_cell.length_b   1.000
_cell.length_c   1.000
_cell.angle_alpha   90.00
_cell.angle_beta   90.00
_cell.angle_gamma   90.00
#
_symmetry.space_group_name_H-M   'P 1'
#
loop_
_entity.id
_entity.type
_entity.pdbx_description
1 polymer ?
#
loop_
_entity_poly.entity_id
_entity_poly.type
_entity_poly.pdbx_seq_one_letter_code
_entity_poly.pdbx_strand_id
1 'polypeptide(L)'
;ADGQCMMIVEQGKIVEVCAEPGEFTYDSSTEPSIFTGKLGEGLKKTFATFGKRFTYGGDTGKDQRVYYFNTKELIDNKFGTANPFLFHVADHNTGLSREVQVRCNGIYSYRITDPILFYKNVCGNVEMTYDREEIDGQLKTEFISALQPAFAQLSKLELLPSDIPAHAGDLEEAMNEALTKKWAEKRGISVVSVAMNPITLKEEDL
;
A
#
# COMPACT_ATOMS: atom_id res chain seq x y z
N ALA A 1 -4.52 -11.34 16.08
CA ALA A 1 -5.91 -10.89 15.97
C ALA A 1 -6.26 -10.60 14.51
N ASP A 2 -7.56 -10.56 14.19
CA ASP A 2 -8.02 -10.19 12.84
C ASP A 2 -7.47 -8.81 12.43
N GLY A 3 -6.93 -8.72 11.22
CA GLY A 3 -6.33 -7.49 10.71
C GLY A 3 -4.95 -7.17 11.28
N GLN A 4 -4.28 -8.15 11.84
CA GLN A 4 -2.88 -8.05 12.24
C GLN A 4 -2.06 -9.19 11.65
N CYS A 5 -0.82 -8.87 11.29
CA CYS A 5 0.19 -9.85 10.93
C CYS A 5 1.30 -9.81 11.96
N MET A 6 1.70 -10.96 12.48
CA MET A 6 2.84 -11.12 13.38
C MET A 6 4.05 -11.57 12.59
N MET A 7 5.20 -10.99 12.91
CA MET A 7 6.47 -11.36 12.31
C MET A 7 7.53 -11.53 13.41
N ILE A 8 8.26 -12.63 13.37
CA ILE A 8 9.38 -12.87 14.27
C ILE A 8 10.68 -12.67 13.49
N VAL A 9 11.55 -11.85 14.06
CA VAL A 9 12.87 -11.53 13.49
C VAL A 9 13.94 -11.97 14.49
N GLU A 10 14.87 -12.78 14.03
CA GLU A 10 16.03 -13.23 14.81
C GLU A 10 17.31 -12.75 14.14
N GLN A 11 18.13 -12.01 14.88
CA GLN A 11 19.39 -11.45 14.38
C GLN A 11 19.23 -10.71 13.03
N GLY A 12 18.18 -9.91 12.90
CA GLY A 12 17.88 -9.17 11.69
C GLY A 12 17.27 -9.98 10.53
N LYS A 13 16.99 -11.27 10.74
CA LYS A 13 16.38 -12.14 9.73
C LYS A 13 14.96 -12.53 10.13
N ILE A 14 14.04 -12.46 9.18
CA ILE A 14 12.67 -12.92 9.38
C ILE A 14 12.67 -14.44 9.47
N VAL A 15 12.21 -14.99 10.59
CA VAL A 15 12.16 -16.44 10.83
C VAL A 15 10.74 -16.99 10.80
N GLU A 16 9.74 -16.16 11.12
CA GLU A 16 8.33 -16.57 11.14
C GLU A 16 7.40 -15.42 10.76
N VAL A 17 6.31 -15.71 10.06
CA VAL A 17 5.22 -14.75 9.75
C VAL A 17 3.88 -15.45 9.93
N CYS A 18 2.96 -14.84 10.68
CA CYS A 18 1.61 -15.35 10.89
C CYS A 18 0.59 -14.24 10.69
N ALA A 19 -0.36 -14.48 9.77
CA ALA A 19 -1.48 -13.57 9.49
C ALA A 19 -2.82 -14.12 10.00
N GLU A 20 -2.86 -15.36 10.49
CA GLU A 20 -4.09 -15.99 10.99
C GLU A 20 -4.40 -15.54 12.41
N PRO A 21 -5.69 -15.34 12.76
CA PRO A 21 -6.09 -15.09 14.13
C PRO A 21 -5.84 -16.31 15.02
N GLY A 22 -5.35 -16.08 16.23
CA GLY A 22 -5.12 -17.16 17.19
C GLY A 22 -4.12 -16.78 18.27
N GLU A 23 -3.89 -17.70 19.17
CA GLU A 23 -2.81 -17.66 20.15
C GLU A 23 -1.74 -18.67 19.71
N PHE A 24 -0.50 -18.24 19.68
CA PHE A 24 0.62 -19.08 19.25
C PHE A 24 1.73 -19.01 20.29
N THR A 25 2.29 -20.15 20.59
CA THR A 25 3.51 -20.24 21.41
C THR A 25 4.68 -20.49 20.48
N TYR A 26 5.64 -19.59 20.50
CA TYR A 26 6.90 -19.75 19.79
C TYR A 26 7.91 -20.50 20.71
N ASP A 27 8.29 -21.69 20.30
CA ASP A 27 9.33 -22.47 20.97
C ASP A 27 10.59 -22.47 20.10
N SER A 28 11.60 -21.76 20.56
CA SER A 28 12.88 -21.66 19.86
C SER A 28 13.71 -22.96 19.90
N SER A 29 13.29 -23.95 20.69
CA SER A 29 13.97 -25.24 20.82
C SER A 29 13.48 -26.28 19.83
N THR A 30 12.32 -26.07 19.19
CA THR A 30 11.75 -26.95 18.17
C THR A 30 12.00 -26.41 16.77
N GLU A 31 12.00 -27.29 15.77
CA GLU A 31 12.05 -26.82 14.38
C GLU A 31 10.90 -25.85 14.11
N PRO A 32 11.14 -24.73 13.38
CA PRO A 32 10.11 -23.74 13.13
C PRO A 32 8.88 -24.40 12.49
N SER A 33 7.78 -24.38 13.22
CA SER A 33 6.51 -24.81 12.69
C SER A 33 6.10 -23.86 11.56
N ILE A 34 5.93 -24.41 10.37
CA ILE A 34 5.48 -23.66 9.21
C ILE A 34 4.01 -23.33 9.45
N PHE A 35 3.71 -22.13 9.90
CA PHE A 35 2.34 -21.63 9.93
C PHE A 35 1.87 -21.47 8.48
N THR A 36 1.06 -22.42 8.03
CA THR A 36 0.45 -22.41 6.70
C THR A 36 -0.78 -21.51 6.68
N GLY A 37 -0.59 -20.21 6.91
CA GLY A 37 -1.58 -19.22 6.54
C GLY A 37 -1.52 -18.97 5.02
N LYS A 38 -2.62 -18.57 4.41
CA LYS A 38 -2.72 -18.25 2.98
C LYS A 38 -1.97 -16.95 2.63
N LEU A 39 -0.71 -16.90 2.94
CA LEU A 39 0.22 -15.96 2.34
C LEU A 39 0.70 -16.59 1.03
N GLY A 40 0.69 -15.81 -0.04
CA GLY A 40 0.90 -16.31 -1.39
C GLY A 40 2.13 -17.21 -1.58
N GLU A 41 2.15 -18.02 -2.62
CA GLU A 41 3.15 -19.05 -2.89
C GLU A 41 4.62 -18.60 -2.84
N GLY A 42 4.89 -17.30 -3.04
CA GLY A 42 6.22 -16.72 -2.92
C GLY A 42 6.80 -16.75 -1.51
N LEU A 43 5.95 -16.67 -0.48
CA LEU A 43 6.35 -16.76 0.93
C LEU A 43 6.72 -18.16 1.34
N LYS A 44 6.02 -19.18 0.83
CA LYS A 44 6.32 -20.59 1.10
C LYS A 44 7.73 -21.00 0.70
N LYS A 45 8.26 -20.46 -0.42
CA LYS A 45 9.62 -20.74 -0.88
C LYS A 45 10.70 -20.11 0.01
N THR A 46 10.44 -18.95 0.60
CA THR A 46 11.39 -18.27 1.47
C THR A 46 11.54 -19.01 2.80
N PHE A 47 10.46 -19.55 3.36
CA PHE A 47 10.47 -20.27 4.63
C PHE A 47 11.03 -21.71 4.53
N ALA A 48 10.76 -22.42 3.45
CA ALA A 48 11.28 -23.78 3.25
C ALA A 48 12.82 -23.85 3.24
N THR A 49 13.49 -22.74 2.92
CA THR A 49 14.95 -22.65 2.87
C THR A 49 15.57 -22.37 4.25
N PHE A 50 14.81 -21.82 5.20
CA PHE A 50 15.30 -21.48 6.53
C PHE A 50 15.21 -22.61 7.57
N GLY A 51 14.36 -23.61 7.35
CA GLY A 51 14.11 -24.71 8.31
C GLY A 51 15.28 -25.66 8.60
N LYS A 52 16.43 -25.50 7.96
CA LYS A 52 17.57 -26.43 8.09
C LYS A 52 18.75 -25.94 8.93
N ARG A 53 18.65 -24.80 9.62
CA ARG A 53 19.84 -24.21 10.27
C ARG A 53 19.84 -24.10 11.79
N PHE A 54 18.85 -24.63 12.47
CA PHE A 54 18.78 -24.48 13.94
C PHE A 54 18.93 -25.82 14.68
N THR A 55 20.04 -26.48 14.50
CA THR A 55 20.52 -27.48 15.44
C THR A 55 21.89 -27.05 15.87
N TYR A 56 21.98 -26.35 17.01
CA TYR A 56 23.09 -26.50 17.97
C TYR A 56 22.85 -25.57 19.17
N GLY A 57 22.73 -26.16 20.35
CA GLY A 57 22.61 -25.47 21.63
C GLY A 57 23.83 -24.63 21.93
N GLY A 58 23.60 -23.46 22.36
CA GLY A 58 24.56 -22.52 22.91
C GLY A 58 23.79 -21.28 23.28
N ASP A 59 23.69 -21.04 24.56
CA ASP A 59 23.00 -19.90 25.18
C ASP A 59 23.78 -18.59 24.93
N THR A 60 23.82 -18.16 23.68
CA THR A 60 24.23 -16.81 23.33
C THR A 60 22.93 -16.03 23.08
N GLY A 61 22.67 -15.02 23.89
CA GLY A 61 21.49 -14.17 23.81
C GLY A 61 21.25 -13.70 22.38
N LYS A 62 20.38 -14.42 21.65
CA LYS A 62 20.00 -14.08 20.30
C LYS A 62 19.03 -12.92 20.38
N ASP A 63 19.30 -11.87 19.63
CA ASP A 63 18.35 -10.76 19.50
C ASP A 63 17.11 -11.26 18.73
N GLN A 64 16.05 -11.53 19.47
CA GLN A 64 14.76 -11.93 18.93
C GLN A 64 13.75 -10.79 19.13
N ARG A 65 13.06 -10.43 18.06
CA ARG A 65 12.03 -9.38 18.07
C ARG A 65 10.76 -9.90 17.45
N VAL A 66 9.65 -9.47 18.02
CA VAL A 66 8.33 -9.76 17.49
C VAL A 66 7.69 -8.44 17.04
N TYR A 67 7.28 -8.38 15.80
CA TYR A 67 6.59 -7.22 15.22
C TYR A 67 5.14 -7.57 14.90
N TYR A 68 4.26 -6.62 15.15
CA TYR A 68 2.86 -6.71 14.76
C TYR A 68 2.57 -5.61 13.74
N PHE A 69 2.02 -6.02 12.59
CA PHE A 69 1.61 -5.11 11.52
C PHE A 69 0.10 -4.98 11.50
N ASN A 70 -0.38 -3.76 11.46
CA ASN A 70 -1.79 -3.50 11.17
C ASN A 70 -2.03 -3.69 9.67
N THR A 71 -2.81 -4.72 9.32
CA THR A 71 -3.19 -5.02 7.93
C THR A 71 -4.60 -4.55 7.59
N LYS A 72 -5.26 -3.83 8.51
CA LYS A 72 -6.54 -3.19 8.25
C LYS A 72 -6.40 -2.00 7.32
N GLU A 73 -7.52 -1.61 6.76
CA GLU A 73 -7.62 -0.37 6.00
C GLU A 73 -7.31 0.85 6.87
N LEU A 74 -6.38 1.68 6.43
CA LEU A 74 -6.00 2.93 7.07
C LEU A 74 -6.72 4.07 6.37
N ILE A 75 -7.78 4.54 7.01
CA ILE A 75 -8.74 5.52 6.47
C ILE A 75 -8.36 6.97 6.80
N ASP A 76 -9.11 7.91 6.23
CA ASP A 76 -9.07 9.36 6.53
C ASP A 76 -7.76 10.05 6.15
N ASN A 77 -7.17 9.63 5.03
CA ASN A 77 -6.00 10.32 4.48
C ASN A 77 -6.46 11.42 3.52
N LYS A 78 -6.40 12.67 3.95
CA LYS A 78 -6.83 13.83 3.16
C LYS A 78 -5.77 14.22 2.14
N PHE A 79 -6.22 14.51 0.93
CA PHE A 79 -5.37 15.05 -0.13
C PHE A 79 -6.02 16.24 -0.82
N GLY A 80 -5.20 17.06 -1.45
CA GLY A 80 -5.64 18.16 -2.28
C GLY A 80 -4.51 18.64 -3.17
N THR A 81 -4.84 19.07 -4.37
CA THR A 81 -3.88 19.63 -5.33
C THR A 81 -3.72 21.13 -5.10
N ALA A 82 -2.55 21.56 -4.69
CA ALA A 82 -2.23 22.98 -4.52
C ALA A 82 -2.22 23.71 -5.88
N ASN A 83 -1.66 23.06 -6.90
CA ASN A 83 -1.62 23.55 -8.27
C ASN A 83 -2.57 22.73 -9.14
N PRO A 84 -3.24 23.36 -10.14
CA PRO A 84 -4.00 22.63 -11.12
C PRO A 84 -3.10 21.75 -11.98
N PHE A 85 -3.64 20.65 -12.46
CA PHE A 85 -2.99 19.80 -13.44
C PHE A 85 -3.88 19.62 -14.68
N LEU A 86 -3.25 19.23 -15.80
CA LEU A 86 -3.96 19.09 -17.07
C LEU A 86 -4.78 17.80 -17.11
N PHE A 87 -6.01 17.93 -17.54
CA PHE A 87 -6.89 16.83 -17.87
C PHE A 87 -7.33 16.95 -19.34
N HIS A 88 -7.16 15.87 -20.07
CA HIS A 88 -7.53 15.82 -21.49
C HIS A 88 -8.97 15.34 -21.63
N VAL A 89 -9.83 16.22 -22.10
CA VAL A 89 -11.22 15.89 -22.46
C VAL A 89 -11.26 15.57 -23.96
N ALA A 90 -11.68 14.36 -24.28
CA ALA A 90 -11.86 13.91 -25.67
C ALA A 90 -13.32 13.50 -25.90
N ASP A 91 -13.90 13.98 -26.98
CA ASP A 91 -15.18 13.50 -27.50
C ASP A 91 -14.94 12.89 -28.90
N HIS A 92 -14.98 11.57 -28.95
CA HIS A 92 -14.73 10.83 -30.19
C HIS A 92 -15.85 11.00 -31.22
N ASN A 93 -17.06 11.38 -30.79
CA ASN A 93 -18.21 11.59 -31.71
C ASN A 93 -18.06 12.88 -32.51
N THR A 94 -17.51 13.91 -31.89
CA THR A 94 -17.31 15.22 -32.53
C THR A 94 -15.87 15.43 -33.02
N GLY A 95 -14.94 14.56 -32.63
CA GLY A 95 -13.50 14.69 -32.89
C GLY A 95 -12.84 15.86 -32.15
N LEU A 96 -13.54 16.46 -31.20
CA LEU A 96 -13.02 17.56 -30.40
C LEU A 96 -12.21 17.02 -29.25
N SER A 97 -11.04 17.61 -29.05
CA SER A 97 -10.22 17.35 -27.86
C SER A 97 -9.75 18.69 -27.28
N ARG A 98 -9.80 18.79 -25.96
CA ARG A 98 -9.39 19.98 -25.23
C ARG A 98 -8.67 19.59 -23.95
N GLU A 99 -7.63 20.32 -23.62
CA GLU A 99 -7.00 20.23 -22.29
C GLU A 99 -7.61 21.29 -21.38
N VAL A 100 -8.01 20.84 -20.19
CA VAL A 100 -8.55 21.71 -19.15
C VAL A 100 -7.70 21.60 -17.88
N GLN A 101 -7.62 22.67 -17.12
CA GLN A 101 -6.91 22.68 -15.84
C GLN A 101 -7.88 22.33 -14.71
N VAL A 102 -7.55 21.27 -13.97
CA VAL A 102 -8.40 20.77 -12.89
C VAL A 102 -7.68 20.81 -11.54
N ARG A 103 -8.45 21.07 -10.50
CA ARG A 103 -8.05 20.90 -9.10
C ARG A 103 -8.98 19.90 -8.45
N CYS A 104 -8.45 19.04 -7.63
CA CYS A 104 -9.23 18.07 -6.88
C CYS A 104 -8.75 17.93 -5.44
N ASN A 105 -9.65 17.49 -4.60
CA ASN A 105 -9.38 17.13 -3.22
C ASN A 105 -10.31 16.00 -2.78
N GLY A 106 -9.96 15.34 -1.71
CA GLY A 106 -10.74 14.24 -1.19
C GLY A 106 -10.01 13.50 -0.08
N ILE A 107 -10.41 12.26 0.10
CA ILE A 107 -9.81 11.33 1.04
C ILE A 107 -9.48 10.02 0.34
N TYR A 108 -8.43 9.35 0.77
CA TYR A 108 -8.10 8.02 0.32
C TYR A 108 -7.80 7.11 1.51
N SER A 109 -7.88 5.83 1.29
CA SER A 109 -7.43 4.83 2.23
C SER A 109 -6.45 3.88 1.58
N TYR A 110 -5.59 3.31 2.39
CA TYR A 110 -4.62 2.33 1.96
C TYR A 110 -4.49 1.22 2.99
N ARG A 111 -3.84 0.14 2.62
CA ARG A 111 -3.49 -0.93 3.55
C ARG A 111 -2.14 -1.54 3.20
N ILE A 112 -1.52 -2.16 4.19
CA ILE A 112 -0.35 -2.99 4.00
C ILE A 112 -0.81 -4.33 3.45
N THR A 113 -0.44 -4.64 2.19
CA THR A 113 -0.77 -5.89 1.50
C THR A 113 0.34 -6.93 1.59
N ASP A 114 1.59 -6.47 1.76
CA ASP A 114 2.76 -7.32 1.94
C ASP A 114 3.61 -6.81 3.12
N PRO A 115 3.36 -7.31 4.34
CA PRO A 115 4.10 -6.91 5.54
C PRO A 115 5.61 -7.16 5.46
N ILE A 116 6.06 -8.16 4.72
CA ILE A 116 7.48 -8.47 4.55
C ILE A 116 8.19 -7.39 3.76
N LEU A 117 7.62 -6.96 2.63
CA LEU A 117 8.15 -5.85 1.85
C LEU A 117 8.14 -4.55 2.66
N PHE A 118 7.06 -4.29 3.40
CA PHE A 118 6.95 -3.14 4.26
C PHE A 118 8.03 -3.12 5.34
N TYR A 119 8.26 -4.24 6.01
CA TYR A 119 9.33 -4.38 6.98
C TYR A 119 10.71 -4.14 6.37
N LYS A 120 11.02 -4.81 5.26
CA LYS A 120 12.34 -4.74 4.61
C LYS A 120 12.66 -3.34 4.09
N ASN A 121 11.69 -2.66 3.51
CA ASN A 121 11.92 -1.44 2.74
C ASN A 121 11.47 -0.16 3.45
N VAL A 122 10.67 -0.24 4.52
CA VAL A 122 10.12 0.92 5.21
C VAL A 122 10.54 0.97 6.67
N CYS A 123 10.20 -0.05 7.46
CA CYS A 123 10.31 0.02 8.92
C CYS A 123 11.34 -0.94 9.53
N GLY A 124 12.21 -1.54 8.76
CA GLY A 124 13.17 -2.57 9.23
C GLY A 124 14.13 -2.15 10.32
N ASN A 125 14.29 -0.85 10.55
CA ASN A 125 15.17 -0.28 11.58
C ASN A 125 14.42 0.23 12.82
N VAL A 126 13.11 0.00 12.90
CA VAL A 126 12.31 0.45 14.04
C VAL A 126 12.68 -0.36 15.30
N GLU A 127 12.80 0.33 16.43
CA GLU A 127 13.12 -0.32 17.71
C GLU A 127 11.86 -0.78 18.45
N MET A 128 10.83 0.05 18.54
CA MET A 128 9.59 -0.25 19.27
C MET A 128 8.35 -0.10 18.41
N THR A 129 8.08 1.10 17.90
CA THR A 129 6.85 1.44 17.19
C THR A 129 7.18 2.22 15.93
N TYR A 130 6.50 1.90 14.83
CA TYR A 130 6.50 2.69 13.60
C TYR A 130 5.09 3.25 13.41
N ASP A 131 4.95 4.55 13.60
CA ASP A 131 3.67 5.22 13.49
C ASP A 131 3.36 5.63 12.05
N ARG A 132 2.08 5.65 11.70
CA ARG A 132 1.65 6.00 10.33
C ARG A 132 2.08 7.40 9.92
N GLU A 133 2.19 8.32 10.88
CA GLU A 133 2.64 9.70 10.66
C GLU A 133 4.04 9.77 10.05
N GLU A 134 4.87 8.77 10.27
CA GLU A 134 6.23 8.72 9.71
C GLU A 134 6.23 8.55 8.19
N ILE A 135 5.21 7.92 7.62
CA ILE A 135 5.12 7.66 6.18
C ILE A 135 3.97 8.43 5.50
N ASP A 136 2.96 8.88 6.22
CA ASP A 136 1.75 9.48 5.65
C ASP A 136 2.06 10.69 4.76
N GLY A 137 3.02 11.53 5.14
CA GLY A 137 3.45 12.67 4.32
C GLY A 137 4.03 12.27 2.96
N GLN A 138 4.85 11.23 2.95
CA GLN A 138 5.45 10.68 1.73
C GLN A 138 4.36 10.04 0.84
N LEU A 139 3.49 9.25 1.42
CA LEU A 139 2.38 8.61 0.70
C LEU A 139 1.43 9.63 0.09
N LYS A 140 1.10 10.68 0.83
CA LYS A 140 0.26 11.78 0.33
C LYS A 140 0.87 12.47 -0.88
N THR A 141 2.15 12.79 -0.83
CA THR A 141 2.87 13.43 -1.94
C THR A 141 2.90 12.53 -3.17
N GLU A 142 3.18 11.26 -3.00
CA GLU A 142 3.20 10.29 -4.10
C GLU A 142 1.79 10.03 -4.64
N PHE A 143 0.77 10.00 -3.78
CA PHE A 143 -0.63 9.89 -4.20
C PHE A 143 -1.04 11.06 -5.09
N ILE A 144 -0.75 12.30 -4.68
CA ILE A 144 -1.03 13.50 -5.47
C ILE A 144 -0.30 13.44 -6.82
N SER A 145 0.96 13.04 -6.84
CA SER A 145 1.74 12.90 -8.08
C SER A 145 1.16 11.85 -9.03
N ALA A 146 0.53 10.81 -8.50
CA ALA A 146 -0.09 9.76 -9.29
C ALA A 146 -1.46 10.14 -9.88
N LEU A 147 -2.07 11.23 -9.41
CA LEU A 147 -3.38 11.68 -9.92
C LEU A 147 -3.33 12.01 -11.41
N GLN A 148 -2.29 12.68 -11.88
CA GLN A 148 -2.19 13.05 -13.29
C GLN A 148 -2.13 11.85 -14.23
N PRO A 149 -1.26 10.84 -14.05
CA PRO A 149 -1.28 9.63 -14.87
C PRO A 149 -2.56 8.81 -14.71
N ALA A 150 -3.17 8.77 -13.51
CA ALA A 150 -4.45 8.11 -13.31
C ALA A 150 -5.58 8.80 -14.09
N PHE A 151 -5.64 10.11 -14.06
CA PHE A 151 -6.62 10.88 -14.83
C PHE A 151 -6.40 10.76 -16.34
N ALA A 152 -5.16 10.63 -16.78
CA ALA A 152 -4.86 10.35 -18.19
C ALA A 152 -5.44 9.00 -18.65
N GLN A 153 -5.49 8.01 -17.78
CA GLN A 153 -6.17 6.74 -18.07
C GLN A 153 -7.69 6.91 -18.10
N LEU A 154 -8.27 7.65 -17.15
CA LEU A 154 -9.71 7.92 -17.11
C LEU A 154 -10.18 8.73 -18.32
N SER A 155 -9.36 9.62 -18.84
CA SER A 155 -9.63 10.36 -20.07
C SER A 155 -9.87 9.45 -21.27
N LYS A 156 -9.24 8.27 -21.32
CA LYS A 156 -9.48 7.27 -22.38
C LYS A 156 -10.89 6.64 -22.33
N LEU A 157 -11.55 6.73 -21.18
CA LEU A 157 -12.93 6.28 -20.98
C LEU A 157 -13.96 7.37 -21.36
N GLU A 158 -13.51 8.48 -21.94
CA GLU A 158 -14.35 9.63 -22.32
C GLU A 158 -15.12 10.27 -21.16
N LEU A 159 -14.60 10.14 -19.94
CA LEU A 159 -15.18 10.76 -18.76
C LEU A 159 -14.87 12.25 -18.72
N LEU A 160 -15.88 13.04 -18.38
CA LEU A 160 -15.68 14.45 -18.05
C LEU A 160 -15.13 14.60 -16.64
N PRO A 161 -14.44 15.70 -16.31
CA PRO A 161 -13.98 15.95 -14.95
C PRO A 161 -15.08 15.86 -13.90
N SER A 162 -16.29 16.30 -14.25
CA SER A 162 -17.49 16.21 -13.40
C SER A 162 -17.94 14.79 -13.08
N ASP A 163 -17.60 13.83 -13.92
CA ASP A 163 -18.06 12.44 -13.80
C ASP A 163 -17.11 11.61 -12.91
N ILE A 164 -15.85 12.01 -12.80
CA ILE A 164 -14.81 11.27 -12.07
C ILE A 164 -15.19 10.95 -10.62
N PRO A 165 -15.78 11.87 -9.83
CA PRO A 165 -16.21 11.55 -8.47
C PRO A 165 -17.23 10.41 -8.37
N ALA A 166 -18.02 10.19 -9.41
CA ALA A 166 -18.99 9.09 -9.50
C ALA A 166 -18.35 7.77 -9.97
N HIS A 167 -17.12 7.81 -10.49
CA HIS A 167 -16.36 6.66 -10.98
C HIS A 167 -15.22 6.28 -10.05
N ALA A 168 -15.52 6.17 -8.75
CA ALA A 168 -14.52 5.89 -7.72
C ALA A 168 -13.76 4.58 -7.95
N GLY A 169 -14.45 3.52 -8.40
CA GLY A 169 -13.81 2.23 -8.69
C GLY A 169 -12.78 2.30 -9.81
N ASP A 170 -13.11 3.01 -10.90
CA ASP A 170 -12.18 3.21 -12.03
C ASP A 170 -10.97 4.06 -11.60
N LEU A 171 -11.21 5.07 -10.75
CA LEU A 171 -10.14 5.90 -10.18
C LEU A 171 -9.22 5.10 -9.26
N GLU A 172 -9.76 4.24 -8.41
CA GLU A 172 -8.99 3.38 -7.50
C GLU A 172 -8.08 2.42 -8.29
N GLU A 173 -8.61 1.81 -9.34
CA GLU A 173 -7.84 0.95 -10.24
C GLU A 173 -6.72 1.72 -10.94
N ALA A 174 -7.01 2.88 -11.50
CA ALA A 174 -6.03 3.73 -12.16
C ALA A 174 -4.95 4.23 -11.19
N MET A 175 -5.32 4.55 -9.94
CA MET A 175 -4.37 4.96 -8.91
C MET A 175 -3.45 3.80 -8.49
N ASN A 176 -3.98 2.59 -8.30
CA ASN A 176 -3.18 1.41 -7.99
C ASN A 176 -2.22 1.06 -9.13
N GLU A 177 -2.62 1.20 -10.38
CA GLU A 177 -1.74 1.01 -11.53
C GLU A 177 -0.62 2.05 -11.55
N ALA A 178 -0.94 3.33 -11.36
CA ALA A 178 0.04 4.41 -11.32
C ALA A 178 1.04 4.29 -10.16
N LEU A 179 0.63 3.71 -9.03
CA LEU A 179 1.43 3.56 -7.83
C LEU A 179 2.08 2.17 -7.68
N THR A 180 1.84 1.24 -8.62
CA THR A 180 2.29 -0.16 -8.52
C THR A 180 3.77 -0.27 -8.17
N LYS A 181 4.65 0.44 -8.86
CA LYS A 181 6.10 0.33 -8.65
C LYS A 181 6.55 0.85 -7.29
N LYS A 182 5.99 1.97 -6.83
CA LYS A 182 6.40 2.62 -5.58
C LYS A 182 5.72 2.01 -4.36
N TRP A 183 4.46 1.62 -4.49
CA TRP A 183 3.66 1.16 -3.37
C TRP A 183 3.58 -0.35 -3.27
N ALA A 184 3.01 -1.02 -4.28
CA ALA A 184 2.83 -2.46 -4.22
C ALA A 184 4.15 -3.23 -4.29
N GLU A 185 5.01 -2.91 -5.25
CA GLU A 185 6.24 -3.68 -5.49
C GLU A 185 7.38 -3.34 -4.52
N LYS A 186 7.47 -2.08 -4.05
CA LYS A 186 8.54 -1.67 -3.14
C LYS A 186 8.15 -1.68 -1.67
N ARG A 187 6.92 -1.29 -1.34
CA ARG A 187 6.48 -1.11 0.06
C ARG A 187 5.41 -2.09 0.51
N GLY A 188 4.82 -2.85 -0.41
CA GLY A 188 3.72 -3.75 -0.08
C GLY A 188 2.46 -3.02 0.41
N ILE A 189 2.15 -1.89 -0.21
CA ILE A 189 1.00 -1.03 0.09
C ILE A 189 0.11 -0.91 -1.14
N SER A 190 -1.20 -0.86 -0.95
CA SER A 190 -2.18 -0.62 -2.01
C SER A 190 -3.27 0.34 -1.57
N VAL A 191 -3.78 1.11 -2.52
CA VAL A 191 -4.99 1.93 -2.33
C VAL A 191 -6.20 1.00 -2.20
N VAL A 192 -7.03 1.26 -1.20
CA VAL A 192 -8.28 0.51 -0.97
C VAL A 192 -9.48 1.30 -1.50
N SER A 193 -9.58 2.57 -1.13
CA SER A 193 -10.67 3.44 -1.59
C SER A 193 -10.22 4.86 -1.82
N VAL A 194 -10.91 5.55 -2.72
CA VAL A 194 -10.77 6.98 -2.98
C VAL A 194 -12.14 7.62 -3.01
N ALA A 195 -12.34 8.65 -2.22
CA ALA A 195 -13.54 9.50 -2.26
C ALA A 195 -13.10 10.91 -2.64
N MET A 196 -13.56 11.37 -3.79
CA MET A 196 -13.20 12.66 -4.35
C MET A 196 -14.37 13.63 -4.28
N ASN A 197 -14.10 14.84 -3.82
CA ASN A 197 -15.05 15.94 -3.91
C ASN A 197 -15.20 16.40 -5.36
N PRO A 198 -16.25 17.17 -5.69
CA PRO A 198 -16.41 17.73 -7.02
C PRO A 198 -15.14 18.42 -7.51
N ILE A 199 -14.77 18.15 -8.76
CA ILE A 199 -13.56 18.70 -9.35
C ILE A 199 -13.82 20.14 -9.76
N THR A 200 -12.88 21.02 -9.45
CA THR A 200 -12.94 22.42 -9.81
C THR A 200 -12.15 22.65 -11.10
N LEU A 201 -12.83 23.24 -12.09
CA LEU A 201 -12.23 23.72 -13.31
C LEU A 201 -11.78 25.19 -13.13
N LYS A 202 -10.81 25.61 -13.92
CA LYS A 202 -10.44 27.01 -13.99
C LYS A 202 -11.53 27.81 -14.71
N GLU A 203 -11.79 29.05 -14.29
CA GLU A 203 -12.85 29.89 -14.88
C GLU A 203 -12.72 30.07 -16.41
N GLU A 204 -11.50 30.04 -16.95
CA GLU A 204 -11.20 30.12 -18.37
C GLU A 204 -11.59 28.86 -19.16
N ASP A 205 -11.85 27.76 -18.45
CA ASP A 205 -12.17 26.43 -19.00
C ASP A 205 -13.68 26.07 -18.87
N LEU A 206 -14.46 26.97 -18.25
CA LEU A 206 -15.91 26.89 -18.15
C LEU A 206 -16.56 27.52 -19.38
#